data_8ef2316ce4052d09e2880f89b60d71f8
#
_entry.id   8ef2316ce4052d09e2880f89b60d71f8
#
_cell.length_a   1.000
_cell.length_b   1.000
_cell.length_c   1.000
_cell.angle_alpha   90.00
_cell.angle_beta   90.00
_cell.angle_gamma   90.00
#
_symmetry.space_group_name_H-M   'P 1'
#
loop_
_entity.id
_entity.type
_entity.pdbx_description
1 polymer ?
#
loop_
_entity_poly.entity_id
_entity_poly.type
_entity_poly.pdbx_seq_one_letter_code
_entity_poly.pdbx_strand_id
1 'polypeptide(L)'
;MCSSDLPEKLFRKFLEYRENIGMEVLDLNSRSIATLSQRARSGKLIALVADRDLSKNGIEVDLCGHIAKFPAGPALLAVQTGAALLTAYIRYTNSGIHIIFGPEIFVPENGDNQAKVAKMTQEIAKRFERELKKDPVDWHMLQRIWPDLG
;
A
#
# COMPACT_ATOMS: atom_id res chain seq x y z
N MET A 1 -9.12 -0.09 0.06
CA MET A 1 -10.43 0.42 -0.38
C MET A 1 -11.10 1.05 0.82
N CYS A 2 -11.39 2.35 0.78
CA CYS A 2 -12.06 3.02 1.89
C CYS A 2 -13.51 2.52 1.96
N SER A 3 -14.03 2.27 3.17
CA SER A 3 -15.41 1.81 3.39
C SER A 3 -16.48 2.76 2.85
N SER A 4 -16.11 4.02 2.60
CA SER A 4 -17.00 5.07 2.08
C SER A 4 -17.40 4.93 0.60
N ASP A 5 -16.68 4.10 -0.17
CA ASP A 5 -16.84 4.03 -1.63
C ASP A 5 -17.74 2.86 -2.09
N LEU A 6 -18.11 1.96 -1.18
CA LEU A 6 -18.94 0.79 -1.49
C LEU A 6 -20.28 0.81 -0.74
N PRO A 7 -21.38 0.36 -1.37
CA PRO A 7 -22.62 0.09 -0.66
C PRO A 7 -22.37 -0.85 0.53
N GLU A 8 -22.94 -0.53 1.70
CA GLU A 8 -22.68 -1.25 2.96
C GLU A 8 -22.82 -2.77 2.85
N LYS A 9 -23.85 -3.25 2.14
CA LYS A 9 -24.06 -4.69 1.92
C LYS A 9 -22.92 -5.36 1.15
N LEU A 10 -22.36 -4.66 0.17
CA LEU A 10 -21.25 -5.18 -0.61
C LEU A 10 -19.95 -5.16 0.21
N PHE A 11 -19.73 -4.09 0.97
CA PHE A 11 -18.61 -3.99 1.90
C PHE A 11 -18.62 -5.14 2.93
N ARG A 12 -19.75 -5.43 3.56
CA ARG A 12 -19.88 -6.55 4.50
C ARG A 12 -19.54 -7.90 3.87
N LYS A 13 -20.02 -8.18 2.65
CA LYS A 13 -19.67 -9.41 1.94
C LYS A 13 -18.15 -9.54 1.68
N PHE A 14 -17.47 -8.43 1.37
CA PHE A 14 -16.01 -8.44 1.23
C PHE A 14 -15.29 -8.70 2.56
N LEU A 15 -15.80 -8.14 3.67
CA LEU A 15 -15.27 -8.43 5.01
C LEU A 15 -15.43 -9.92 5.35
N GLU A 16 -16.64 -10.44 5.28
CA GLU A 16 -16.95 -11.85 5.54
C GLU A 16 -16.08 -12.80 4.70
N TYR A 17 -15.90 -12.49 3.41
CA TYR A 17 -15.04 -13.30 2.55
C TYR A 17 -13.59 -13.31 3.05
N ARG A 18 -13.03 -12.17 3.42
CA ARG A 18 -11.65 -12.07 3.93
C ARG A 18 -11.50 -12.78 5.27
N GLU A 19 -12.44 -12.62 6.17
CA GLU A 19 -12.45 -13.31 7.47
C GLU A 19 -12.53 -14.83 7.29
N ASN A 20 -13.38 -15.30 6.37
CA ASN A 20 -13.53 -16.74 6.07
C ASN A 20 -12.26 -17.38 5.51
N ILE A 21 -11.39 -16.62 4.85
CA ILE A 21 -10.08 -17.10 4.41
C ILE A 21 -8.96 -16.87 5.44
N GLY A 22 -9.32 -16.49 6.68
CA GLY A 22 -8.40 -16.36 7.80
C GLY A 22 -7.69 -15.01 7.92
N MET A 23 -8.17 -13.97 7.23
CA MET A 23 -7.63 -12.62 7.34
C MET A 23 -8.27 -11.87 8.53
N GLU A 24 -7.46 -11.20 9.34
CA GLU A 24 -7.92 -10.18 10.29
C GLU A 24 -8.01 -8.85 9.53
N VAL A 25 -9.22 -8.29 9.40
CA VAL A 25 -9.41 -7.01 8.72
C VAL A 25 -9.56 -5.90 9.75
N LEU A 26 -8.75 -4.86 9.64
CA LEU A 26 -8.77 -3.72 10.56
C LEU A 26 -9.29 -2.46 9.84
N ASP A 27 -10.12 -1.70 10.54
CA ASP A 27 -10.56 -0.39 10.08
C ASP A 27 -9.41 0.61 10.06
N LEU A 28 -9.45 1.57 9.12
CA LEU A 28 -8.47 2.66 9.05
C LEU A 28 -8.76 3.71 10.14
N ASN A 29 -8.16 3.53 11.31
CA ASN A 29 -8.20 4.51 12.39
C ASN A 29 -6.84 4.59 13.12
N SER A 30 -6.65 5.56 13.99
CA SER A 30 -5.38 5.75 14.71
C SER A 30 -4.97 4.57 15.60
N ARG A 31 -5.94 3.76 16.07
CA ARG A 31 -5.67 2.57 16.88
C ARG A 31 -5.16 1.41 16.04
N SER A 32 -5.51 1.37 14.77
CA SER A 32 -5.11 0.28 13.86
C SER A 32 -3.61 0.25 13.63
N ILE A 33 -2.92 1.38 13.61
CA ILE A 33 -1.46 1.43 13.49
C ILE A 33 -0.78 0.70 14.66
N ALA A 34 -1.25 0.90 15.89
CA ALA A 34 -0.72 0.20 17.05
C ALA A 34 -0.95 -1.32 16.97
N THR A 35 -2.16 -1.72 16.56
CA THR A 35 -2.51 -3.14 16.36
C THR A 35 -1.66 -3.76 15.26
N LEU A 36 -1.52 -3.09 14.10
CA LEU A 36 -0.67 -3.56 13.00
C LEU A 36 0.79 -3.70 13.44
N SER A 37 1.32 -2.73 14.21
CA SER A 37 2.67 -2.80 14.76
C SER A 37 2.86 -4.02 15.67
N GLN A 38 1.87 -4.33 16.52
CA GLN A 38 1.89 -5.52 17.36
C GLN A 38 1.86 -6.80 16.52
N ARG A 39 1.01 -6.86 15.49
CA ARG A 39 0.93 -8.00 14.57
C ARG A 39 2.24 -8.20 13.80
N ALA A 40 2.84 -7.13 13.29
CA ALA A 40 4.13 -7.18 12.61
C ALA A 40 5.23 -7.74 13.54
N ARG A 41 5.34 -7.24 14.77
CA ARG A 41 6.31 -7.75 15.77
C ARG A 41 6.06 -9.21 16.16
N SER A 42 4.83 -9.70 16.07
CA SER A 42 4.51 -11.11 16.30
C SER A 42 4.69 -12.00 15.06
N GLY A 43 5.34 -11.51 14.02
CA GLY A 43 5.66 -12.26 12.81
C GLY A 43 4.47 -12.50 11.87
N LYS A 44 3.41 -11.70 11.98
CA LYS A 44 2.26 -11.77 11.07
C LYS A 44 2.52 -11.01 9.78
N LEU A 45 2.01 -11.55 8.67
CA LEU A 45 1.97 -10.85 7.40
C LEU A 45 0.92 -9.75 7.41
N ILE A 46 1.30 -8.54 7.01
CA ILE A 46 0.42 -7.38 6.89
C ILE A 46 0.28 -7.01 5.42
N ALA A 47 -0.92 -7.15 4.86
CA ALA A 47 -1.23 -6.73 3.50
C ALA A 47 -1.88 -5.34 3.51
N LEU A 48 -1.26 -4.37 2.83
CA LEU A 48 -1.73 -3.00 2.73
C LEU A 48 -1.90 -2.59 1.28
N VAL A 49 -3.05 -2.01 0.94
CA VAL A 49 -3.23 -1.34 -0.36
C VAL A 49 -2.57 0.02 -0.27
N ALA A 50 -1.51 0.25 -1.05
CA ALA A 50 -0.61 1.37 -0.88
C ALA A 50 -0.21 2.06 -2.19
N ASP A 51 -0.96 1.84 -3.25
CA ASP A 51 -0.73 2.42 -4.58
C ASP A 51 -1.30 3.84 -4.73
N ARG A 52 -2.04 4.34 -3.75
CA ARG A 52 -2.60 5.70 -3.71
C ARG A 52 -3.01 6.12 -2.32
N ASP A 53 -3.00 7.42 -2.08
CA ASP A 53 -3.64 8.06 -0.92
C ASP A 53 -4.48 9.24 -1.40
N LEU A 54 -5.79 9.15 -1.23
CA LEU A 54 -6.73 10.23 -1.57
C LEU A 54 -6.97 11.21 -0.40
N SER A 55 -6.33 10.98 0.74
CA SER A 55 -6.39 11.87 1.88
C SER A 55 -5.49 13.11 1.68
N LYS A 56 -5.65 14.09 2.56
CA LYS A 56 -4.77 15.28 2.57
C LYS A 56 -3.37 14.98 3.12
N ASN A 57 -3.19 13.85 3.81
CA ASN A 57 -2.00 13.52 4.60
C ASN A 57 -1.04 12.52 3.91
N GLY A 58 -1.31 12.13 2.66
CA GLY A 58 -0.43 11.26 1.88
C GLY A 58 0.95 11.90 1.66
N ILE A 59 1.97 11.06 1.57
CA ILE A 59 3.32 11.45 1.20
C ILE A 59 3.36 11.74 -0.31
N GLU A 60 3.84 12.92 -0.67
CA GLU A 60 4.08 13.26 -2.07
C GLU A 60 5.26 12.46 -2.63
N VAL A 61 5.03 11.83 -3.77
CA VAL A 61 6.01 11.01 -4.47
C VAL A 61 6.00 11.33 -5.96
N ASP A 62 7.13 11.15 -6.60
CA ASP A 62 7.19 11.10 -8.06
C ASP A 62 6.73 9.73 -8.52
N LEU A 63 5.70 9.69 -9.36
CA LEU A 63 5.19 8.50 -10.04
C LEU A 63 5.01 8.82 -11.53
N CYS A 64 5.83 8.22 -12.37
CA CYS A 64 5.85 8.46 -13.81
C CYS A 64 6.14 9.91 -14.23
N GLY A 65 6.91 10.65 -13.43
CA GLY A 65 7.26 12.05 -13.68
C GLY A 65 6.23 13.06 -13.21
N HIS A 66 5.20 12.63 -12.48
CA HIS A 66 4.15 13.47 -11.92
C HIS A 66 4.01 13.26 -10.42
N ILE A 67 3.55 14.29 -9.71
CA ILE A 67 3.33 14.19 -8.26
C ILE A 67 2.06 13.39 -7.98
N ALA A 68 2.22 12.33 -7.21
CA ALA A 68 1.14 11.51 -6.67
C ALA A 68 1.22 11.46 -5.14
N LYS A 69 0.15 11.01 -4.46
CA LYS A 69 0.15 10.81 -3.02
C LYS A 69 0.03 9.33 -2.67
N PHE A 70 0.97 8.87 -1.85
CA PHE A 70 1.00 7.50 -1.35
C PHE A 70 0.84 7.48 0.18
N PRO A 71 0.24 6.42 0.76
CA PRO A 71 0.08 6.32 2.20
C PRO A 71 1.42 6.08 2.90
N ALA A 72 1.65 6.79 3.99
CA ALA A 72 2.84 6.63 4.83
C ALA A 72 2.85 5.29 5.62
N GLY A 73 1.68 4.66 5.79
CA GLY A 73 1.48 3.51 6.67
C GLY A 73 2.46 2.36 6.50
N PRO A 74 2.70 1.84 5.29
CA PRO A 74 3.64 0.73 5.08
C PRO A 74 5.06 1.05 5.53
N ALA A 75 5.59 2.21 5.11
CA ALA A 75 6.92 2.66 5.49
C ALA A 75 7.03 2.95 6.99
N LEU A 76 6.01 3.58 7.56
CA LEU A 76 5.94 3.87 9.00
C LEU A 76 5.99 2.58 9.84
N LEU A 77 5.22 1.56 9.45
CA LEU A 77 5.26 0.26 10.13
C LEU A 77 6.63 -0.38 10.06
N ALA A 78 7.28 -0.38 8.89
CA ALA A 78 8.63 -0.91 8.75
C ALA A 78 9.65 -0.17 9.64
N VAL A 79 9.62 1.17 9.64
CA VAL A 79 10.50 2.00 10.50
C VAL A 79 10.28 1.73 11.99
N GLN A 80 9.01 1.54 12.43
CA GLN A 80 8.68 1.35 13.85
C GLN A 80 8.90 -0.07 14.35
N THR A 81 8.84 -1.06 13.48
CA THR A 81 8.83 -2.47 13.90
C THR A 81 10.05 -3.26 13.46
N GLY A 82 10.81 -2.75 12.48
CA GLY A 82 11.87 -3.49 11.80
C GLY A 82 11.35 -4.60 10.88
N ALA A 83 10.05 -4.64 10.60
CA ALA A 83 9.48 -5.63 9.68
C ALA A 83 9.94 -5.38 8.25
N ALA A 84 10.21 -6.45 7.50
CA ALA A 84 10.55 -6.38 6.10
C ALA A 84 9.40 -5.76 5.28
N LEU A 85 9.72 -4.78 4.44
CA LEU A 85 8.77 -4.12 3.56
C LEU A 85 9.00 -4.58 2.11
N LEU A 86 7.99 -5.18 1.51
CA LEU A 86 8.01 -5.62 0.12
C LEU A 86 6.83 -5.00 -0.63
N THR A 87 7.00 -4.80 -1.93
CA THR A 87 5.89 -4.49 -2.83
C THR A 87 5.37 -5.77 -3.46
N ALA A 88 4.05 -5.86 -3.68
CA ALA A 88 3.42 -6.90 -4.46
C ALA A 88 2.65 -6.26 -5.62
N TYR A 89 2.93 -6.71 -6.84
CA TYR A 89 2.20 -6.32 -8.04
C TYR A 89 1.45 -7.52 -8.58
N ILE A 90 0.20 -7.32 -8.98
CA ILE A 90 -0.68 -8.41 -9.43
C ILE A 90 -0.99 -8.21 -10.90
N ARG A 91 -0.84 -9.26 -11.69
CA ARG A 91 -1.22 -9.31 -13.10
C ARG A 91 -2.21 -10.43 -13.35
N TYR A 92 -3.15 -10.18 -14.23
CA TYR A 92 -4.02 -11.24 -14.72
C TYR A 92 -3.31 -12.09 -15.78
N THR A 93 -3.63 -13.36 -15.80
CA THR A 93 -3.21 -14.30 -16.82
C THR A 93 -4.43 -15.02 -17.39
N ASN A 94 -4.26 -15.75 -18.49
CA ASN A 94 -5.38 -16.50 -19.08
C ASN A 94 -5.98 -17.55 -18.16
N SER A 95 -5.25 -18.00 -17.12
CA SER A 95 -5.67 -19.05 -16.20
C SER A 95 -5.72 -18.63 -14.74
N GLY A 96 -5.49 -17.36 -14.41
CA GLY A 96 -5.49 -16.91 -13.03
C GLY A 96 -4.79 -15.57 -12.81
N ILE A 97 -3.98 -15.49 -11.76
CA ILE A 97 -3.21 -14.29 -11.39
C ILE A 97 -1.73 -14.64 -11.22
N HIS A 98 -0.88 -13.69 -11.54
CA HIS A 98 0.55 -13.74 -11.24
C HIS A 98 0.89 -12.65 -10.24
N ILE A 99 1.42 -13.02 -9.07
CA ILE A 99 1.84 -12.08 -8.03
C ILE A 99 3.35 -11.94 -8.10
N ILE A 100 3.81 -10.70 -8.29
CA ILE A 100 5.23 -10.36 -8.41
C ILE A 100 5.64 -9.64 -7.13
N PHE A 101 6.48 -10.27 -6.32
CA PHE A 101 7.07 -9.64 -5.15
C PHE A 101 8.36 -8.93 -5.53
N GLY A 102 8.46 -7.64 -5.15
CA GLY A 102 9.71 -6.90 -5.24
C GLY A 102 10.71 -7.31 -4.15
N PRO A 103 11.99 -6.98 -4.29
CA PRO A 103 12.97 -7.17 -3.22
C PRO A 103 12.62 -6.30 -2.01
N GLU A 104 13.23 -6.56 -0.85
CA GLU A 104 13.01 -5.77 0.36
C GLU A 104 13.40 -4.30 0.17
N ILE A 105 12.59 -3.41 0.76
CA ILE A 105 12.88 -1.99 0.91
C ILE A 105 13.44 -1.79 2.32
N PHE A 106 14.76 -1.60 2.41
CA PHE A 106 15.42 -1.44 3.69
C PHE A 106 15.15 -0.07 4.31
N VAL A 107 15.08 -0.04 5.64
CA VAL A 107 14.99 1.22 6.39
C VAL A 107 16.32 1.96 6.24
N PRO A 108 16.33 3.23 5.78
CA PRO A 108 17.56 4.01 5.67
C PRO A 108 18.27 4.15 7.02
N GLU A 109 19.60 4.03 7.04
CA GLU A 109 20.40 4.19 8.26
C GLU A 109 20.32 5.61 8.80
N ASN A 110 20.43 6.62 7.91
CA ASN A 110 20.50 8.03 8.25
C ASN A 110 19.15 8.74 8.08
N GLY A 111 18.97 9.81 8.85
CA GLY A 111 17.78 10.66 8.85
C GLY A 111 16.84 10.37 10.01
N ASP A 112 15.95 11.31 10.28
CA ASP A 112 14.86 11.11 11.22
C ASP A 112 13.78 10.18 10.65
N ASN A 113 12.82 9.80 11.47
CA ASN A 113 11.76 8.88 11.05
C ASN A 113 10.92 9.42 9.88
N GLN A 114 10.70 10.74 9.82
CA GLN A 114 9.94 11.35 8.74
C GLN A 114 10.68 11.25 7.41
N ALA A 115 11.96 11.55 7.40
CA ALA A 115 12.81 11.44 6.21
C ALA A 115 12.95 9.97 5.75
N LYS A 116 13.06 9.03 6.69
CA LYS A 116 13.09 7.58 6.40
C LYS A 116 11.79 7.13 5.75
N VAL A 117 10.65 7.50 6.32
CA VAL A 117 9.32 7.18 5.77
C VAL A 117 9.16 7.77 4.37
N ALA A 118 9.52 9.02 4.15
CA ALA A 118 9.42 9.66 2.84
C ALA A 118 10.27 8.93 1.78
N LYS A 119 11.53 8.60 2.10
CA LYS A 119 12.42 7.84 1.19
C LYS A 119 11.85 6.46 0.85
N MET A 120 11.37 5.73 1.85
CA MET A 120 10.79 4.39 1.63
C MET A 120 9.51 4.46 0.83
N THR A 121 8.65 5.46 1.06
CA THR A 121 7.42 5.67 0.30
C THR A 121 7.73 6.01 -1.17
N GLN A 122 8.75 6.85 -1.43
CA GLN A 122 9.22 7.10 -2.79
C GLN A 122 9.76 5.83 -3.46
N GLU A 123 10.45 4.97 -2.72
CA GLU A 123 10.94 3.70 -3.26
C GLU A 123 9.78 2.74 -3.60
N ILE A 124 8.70 2.71 -2.79
CA ILE A 124 7.46 1.97 -3.13
C ILE A 124 6.91 2.47 -4.47
N ALA A 125 6.78 3.81 -4.65
CA ALA A 125 6.27 4.40 -5.88
C ALA A 125 7.12 4.03 -7.10
N LYS A 126 8.45 4.10 -7.01
CA LYS A 126 9.37 3.68 -8.09
C LYS A 126 9.21 2.21 -8.47
N ARG A 127 8.92 1.34 -7.50
CA ARG A 127 8.72 -0.08 -7.79
C ARG A 127 7.39 -0.33 -8.48
N PHE A 128 6.33 0.33 -8.04
CA PHE A 128 5.05 0.28 -8.75
C PHE A 128 5.18 0.85 -10.15
N GLU A 129 5.84 2.00 -10.34
CA GLU A 129 6.10 2.58 -11.65
C GLU A 129 6.80 1.60 -12.60
N ARG A 130 7.81 0.87 -12.11
CA ARG A 130 8.54 -0.12 -12.91
C ARG A 130 7.63 -1.21 -13.44
N GLU A 131 6.71 -1.70 -12.62
CA GLU A 131 5.76 -2.74 -13.02
C GLU A 131 4.61 -2.17 -13.87
N LEU A 132 4.14 -0.96 -13.57
CA LEU A 132 3.15 -0.23 -14.37
C LEU A 132 3.64 0.04 -15.79
N LYS A 133 4.90 0.43 -15.97
CA LYS A 133 5.49 0.67 -17.30
C LYS A 133 5.58 -0.60 -18.15
N LYS A 134 5.67 -1.77 -17.54
CA LYS A 134 5.69 -3.05 -18.25
C LYS A 134 4.29 -3.46 -18.71
N ASP A 135 3.30 -3.28 -17.85
CA ASP A 135 1.92 -3.69 -18.09
C ASP A 135 0.94 -2.83 -17.28
N PRO A 136 0.45 -1.72 -17.83
CA PRO A 136 -0.45 -0.82 -17.11
C PRO A 136 -1.91 -1.30 -17.09
N VAL A 137 -2.28 -2.30 -17.90
CA VAL A 137 -3.68 -2.69 -18.12
C VAL A 137 -4.34 -3.24 -16.86
N ASP A 138 -3.56 -3.90 -16.02
CA ASP A 138 -4.07 -4.52 -14.79
C ASP A 138 -4.16 -3.57 -13.60
N TRP A 139 -3.72 -2.32 -13.76
CA TRP A 139 -3.84 -1.32 -12.71
C TRP A 139 -5.16 -0.55 -12.83
N HIS A 140 -6.15 -0.97 -12.08
CA HIS A 140 -7.49 -0.39 -12.10
C HIS A 140 -7.56 0.89 -11.25
N MET A 141 -7.02 2.00 -11.78
CA MET A 141 -7.06 3.30 -11.14
C MET A 141 -8.19 4.14 -11.73
N LEU A 142 -9.35 4.13 -11.06
CA LEU A 142 -10.54 4.86 -11.48
C LEU A 142 -10.59 6.31 -10.96
N GLN A 143 -9.70 6.67 -10.04
CA GLN A 143 -9.62 8.02 -9.47
C GLN A 143 -8.40 8.75 -10.00
N ARG A 144 -8.50 10.07 -10.01
CA ARG A 144 -7.40 10.94 -10.38
C ARG A 144 -6.27 10.84 -9.37
N ILE A 145 -5.15 10.29 -9.76
CA ILE A 145 -3.98 10.11 -8.90
C ILE A 145 -2.94 11.23 -9.10
N TRP A 146 -2.92 11.86 -10.26
CA TRP A 146 -2.05 12.98 -10.59
C TRP A 146 -2.87 14.28 -10.64
N PRO A 147 -2.76 15.14 -9.61
CA PRO A 147 -3.53 16.40 -9.55
C PRO A 147 -3.13 17.40 -10.62
N ASP A 148 -1.89 17.33 -11.11
CA ASP A 148 -1.28 18.21 -12.11
C ASP A 148 -1.67 17.86 -13.55
N LEU A 149 -2.21 16.68 -13.80
CA LEU A 149 -2.75 16.31 -15.11
C LEU A 149 -4.21 16.73 -15.20
N GLY A 150 -4.50 17.74 -16.03
CA GLY A 150 -5.78 18.37 -16.25
C GLY A 150 -6.91 17.46 -16.74
#